data_58a9db1ab8f9d867a5739c82ccaa4083
#
_entry.id   58a9db1ab8f9d867a5739c82ccaa4083
#
_cell.length_a   1.000
_cell.length_b   1.000
_cell.length_c   1.000
_cell.angle_alpha   90.00
_cell.angle_beta   90.00
_cell.angle_gamma   90.00
#
_symmetry.space_group_name_H-M   'P 1'
#
loop_
_entity.id
_entity.type
_entity.pdbx_description
1 polymer ?
#
loop_
_entity_poly.entity_id
_entity_poly.type
_entity_poly.pdbx_seq_one_letter_code
_entity_poly.pdbx_strand_id
1 'polypeptide(L)'
;MPERGHEYESPLPKAQSIQTGTIIFCVRRKDDSSQIINYLLDGLNVILNFEEVDDAQCQRVLDMVSGAAFALRGSVERISHRNYLVAPTGVEIVRPEASARAAREARETRDASAGYGAW
;
A
#
# COMPACT_ATOMS: atom_id res chain seq x y z
N MET A 1 28.66 17.12 8.74
CA MET A 1 28.43 16.60 8.49
C MET A 1 28.00 16.38 7.78
N PRO A 2 28.10 16.51 7.77
CA PRO A 2 27.46 16.37 6.96
C PRO A 2 26.99 15.36 6.66
N GLU A 3 27.33 14.89 6.81
CA GLU A 3 26.93 14.06 6.48
C GLU A 3 25.83 13.66 6.34
N ARG A 4 25.43 14.04 6.31
CA ARG A 4 24.14 13.77 6.13
C ARG A 4 23.72 13.95 4.77
N GLY A 5 24.46 14.09 3.80
CA GLY A 5 24.10 14.23 2.42
C GLY A 5 23.31 13.05 1.90
N HIS A 6 23.40 11.91 2.54
CA HIS A 6 22.65 10.74 2.09
C HIS A 6 21.27 10.68 2.70
N GLU A 7 20.93 11.58 3.58
CA GLU A 7 19.59 11.60 4.14
C GLU A 7 18.65 12.23 3.15
N TYR A 8 17.56 11.54 2.90
CA TYR A 8 16.55 12.07 2.01
C TYR A 8 15.76 13.16 2.71
N GLU A 9 15.59 14.28 2.05
CA GLU A 9 14.76 15.36 2.56
C GLU A 9 13.58 15.52 1.67
N SER A 10 12.41 15.33 2.21
CA SER A 10 11.19 15.44 1.47
C SER A 10 10.94 16.89 1.08
N PRO A 11 10.51 17.15 -0.17
CA PRO A 11 10.13 18.50 -0.56
C PRO A 11 8.81 18.94 0.04
N LEU A 12 8.09 18.04 0.68
CA LEU A 12 6.81 18.34 1.30
C LEU A 12 7.04 18.80 2.74
N PRO A 13 6.00 19.32 3.39
CA PRO A 13 6.12 19.64 4.80
C PRO A 13 6.65 18.44 5.56
N LYS A 14 7.44 18.72 6.58
CA LYS A 14 8.14 17.68 7.27
C LYS A 14 7.22 16.61 7.78
N ALA A 15 7.47 15.38 7.40
CA ALA A 15 6.67 14.26 7.85
C ALA A 15 6.71 14.11 9.37
N GLN A 16 7.83 14.49 9.98
CA GLN A 16 7.93 14.34 11.42
C GLN A 16 7.01 15.27 12.18
N SER A 17 6.45 16.29 11.53
CA SER A 17 5.44 17.11 12.19
C SER A 17 4.05 16.49 12.06
N ILE A 18 3.94 15.37 11.33
CA ILE A 18 2.70 14.63 11.17
C ILE A 18 2.89 13.30 11.86
N GLN A 19 2.27 13.14 13.04
CA GLN A 19 2.41 11.91 13.79
C GLN A 19 1.63 10.77 13.16
N THR A 20 0.46 11.07 12.64
CA THR A 20 -0.36 10.10 11.94
C THR A 20 -0.97 10.81 10.75
N GLY A 21 -1.33 10.06 9.75
CA GLY A 21 -1.96 10.67 8.61
C GLY A 21 -1.77 9.87 7.35
N THR A 22 -2.28 10.43 6.26
CA THR A 22 -2.25 9.81 4.95
C THR A 22 -1.73 10.80 3.94
N ILE A 23 -0.78 10.34 3.14
CA ILE A 23 -0.20 11.12 2.06
C ILE A 23 -0.85 10.65 0.77
N ILE A 24 -1.28 11.57 -0.07
CA ILE A 24 -1.72 11.23 -1.43
C ILE A 24 -0.57 11.58 -2.35
N PHE A 25 -0.01 10.58 -3.00
CA PHE A 25 1.21 10.73 -3.77
C PHE A 25 0.94 10.39 -5.22
N CYS A 26 1.16 11.35 -6.11
CA CYS A 26 1.06 11.11 -7.53
C CYS A 26 2.42 10.67 -8.05
N VAL A 27 2.51 9.41 -8.44
CA VAL A 27 3.76 8.83 -8.89
C VAL A 27 4.04 9.31 -10.31
N ARG A 28 5.25 9.82 -10.55
CA ARG A 28 5.63 10.33 -11.86
C ARG A 28 6.81 9.59 -12.47
N ARG A 29 7.57 8.88 -11.64
CA ARG A 29 8.71 8.12 -12.13
C ARG A 29 9.07 7.06 -11.11
N LYS A 30 9.87 6.10 -11.56
CA LYS A 30 10.26 4.97 -10.71
C LYS A 30 11.06 5.42 -9.49
N ASP A 31 11.77 6.53 -9.59
CA ASP A 31 12.60 6.99 -8.47
C ASP A 31 11.76 7.51 -7.30
N ASP A 32 10.47 7.74 -7.52
CA ASP A 32 9.58 8.18 -6.45
C ASP A 32 9.41 7.13 -5.37
N SER A 33 9.77 5.88 -5.64
CA SER A 33 9.63 4.82 -4.65
C SER A 33 10.40 5.11 -3.37
N SER A 34 11.56 5.76 -3.47
CA SER A 34 12.33 6.09 -2.26
C SER A 34 11.58 7.02 -1.34
N GLN A 35 10.94 8.02 -1.90
CA GLN A 35 10.18 8.97 -1.10
C GLN A 35 8.97 8.29 -0.46
N ILE A 36 8.31 7.43 -1.22
CA ILE A 36 7.16 6.70 -0.71
C ILE A 36 7.58 5.83 0.47
N ILE A 37 8.70 5.13 0.33
CA ILE A 37 9.19 4.26 1.39
C ILE A 37 9.54 5.07 2.63
N ASN A 38 10.09 6.26 2.45
CA ASN A 38 10.39 7.12 3.59
C ASN A 38 9.13 7.50 4.35
N TYR A 39 8.04 7.78 3.65
CA TYR A 39 6.77 8.06 4.32
C TYR A 39 6.31 6.85 5.14
N LEU A 40 6.47 5.65 4.57
CA LEU A 40 6.09 4.45 5.31
C LEU A 40 6.94 4.27 6.56
N LEU A 41 8.23 4.55 6.44
CA LEU A 41 9.12 4.46 7.59
C LEU A 41 8.75 5.45 8.68
N ASP A 42 8.17 6.57 8.29
CA ASP A 42 7.70 7.58 9.23
C ASP A 42 6.34 7.22 9.83
N GLY A 43 5.77 6.11 9.43
CA GLY A 43 4.51 5.66 10.00
C GLY A 43 3.27 6.22 9.31
N LEU A 44 3.42 6.75 8.11
CA LEU A 44 2.30 7.36 7.40
C LEU A 44 1.71 6.39 6.39
N ASN A 45 0.41 6.50 6.17
CA ASN A 45 -0.24 5.80 5.06
C ASN A 45 0.03 6.57 3.79
N VAL A 46 0.12 5.86 2.67
CA VAL A 46 0.34 6.53 1.39
C VAL A 46 -0.65 5.99 0.37
N ILE A 47 -1.39 6.89 -0.25
CA ILE A 47 -2.23 6.53 -1.38
C ILE A 47 -1.44 6.86 -2.62
N LEU A 48 -1.17 5.84 -3.43
CA LEU A 48 -0.38 5.97 -4.64
C LEU A 48 -1.31 6.12 -5.84
N ASN A 49 -1.11 7.19 -6.57
CA ASN A 49 -1.85 7.43 -7.81
C ASN A 49 -0.89 7.22 -8.98
N PHE A 50 -1.22 6.26 -9.85
CA PHE A 50 -0.36 5.90 -10.97
C PHE A 50 -0.87 6.40 -12.30
N GLU A 51 -1.69 7.45 -12.30
CA GLU A 51 -2.29 7.92 -13.53
C GLU A 51 -1.27 8.50 -14.52
N GLU A 52 -0.11 8.92 -14.02
CA GLU A 52 0.85 9.62 -14.85
C GLU A 52 2.01 8.75 -15.29
N VAL A 53 2.01 7.48 -14.99
CA VAL A 53 3.10 6.58 -15.38
C VAL A 53 2.53 5.44 -16.22
N ASP A 54 3.38 4.84 -17.04
CA ASP A 54 2.97 3.68 -17.82
C ASP A 54 2.97 2.43 -16.95
N ASP A 55 2.49 1.34 -17.54
CA ASP A 55 2.33 0.10 -16.78
C ASP A 55 3.66 -0.44 -16.27
N ALA A 56 4.71 -0.29 -17.05
CA ALA A 56 6.01 -0.82 -16.65
C ALA A 56 6.56 -0.08 -15.45
N GLN A 57 6.44 1.24 -15.43
CA GLN A 57 6.89 2.02 -14.30
C GLN A 57 6.01 1.80 -13.08
N CYS A 58 4.70 1.69 -13.31
CA CYS A 58 3.76 1.38 -12.25
C CYS A 58 4.18 0.09 -11.55
N GLN A 59 4.44 -0.96 -12.32
CA GLN A 59 4.80 -2.25 -11.76
C GLN A 59 6.11 -2.17 -10.98
N ARG A 60 7.08 -1.42 -11.48
CA ARG A 60 8.35 -1.26 -10.79
C ARG A 60 8.20 -0.61 -9.43
N VAL A 61 7.43 0.49 -9.39
CA VAL A 61 7.20 1.17 -8.12
C VAL A 61 6.43 0.28 -7.17
N LEU A 62 5.40 -0.41 -7.68
CA LEU A 62 4.61 -1.31 -6.86
C LEU A 62 5.47 -2.43 -6.28
N ASP A 63 6.33 -3.02 -7.10
CA ASP A 63 7.17 -4.11 -6.60
C ASP A 63 8.07 -3.64 -5.47
N MET A 64 8.68 -2.48 -5.64
CA MET A 64 9.60 -1.96 -4.65
C MET A 64 8.86 -1.55 -3.37
N VAL A 65 7.78 -0.84 -3.52
CA VAL A 65 7.01 -0.36 -2.36
C VAL A 65 6.36 -1.53 -1.64
N SER A 66 5.86 -2.51 -2.38
CA SER A 66 5.27 -3.69 -1.77
C SER A 66 6.30 -4.47 -0.95
N GLY A 67 7.51 -4.61 -1.49
CA GLY A 67 8.57 -5.27 -0.75
C GLY A 67 8.90 -4.55 0.54
N ALA A 68 8.97 -3.23 0.48
CA ALA A 68 9.23 -2.44 1.67
C ALA A 68 8.08 -2.57 2.68
N ALA A 69 6.85 -2.51 2.20
CA ALA A 69 5.70 -2.65 3.08
C ALA A 69 5.70 -4.01 3.77
N PHE A 70 6.00 -5.07 3.03
CA PHE A 70 6.11 -6.41 3.60
C PHE A 70 7.17 -6.46 4.68
N ALA A 71 8.33 -5.87 4.42
CA ALA A 71 9.42 -5.86 5.39
C ALA A 71 9.01 -5.13 6.65
N LEU A 72 8.16 -4.14 6.53
CA LEU A 72 7.66 -3.36 7.66
C LEU A 72 6.39 -3.95 8.26
N ARG A 73 5.96 -5.12 7.77
CA ARG A 73 4.74 -5.79 8.21
C ARG A 73 3.51 -4.92 7.99
N GLY A 74 3.54 -4.18 6.90
CA GLY A 74 2.42 -3.35 6.49
C GLY A 74 1.52 -4.05 5.49
N SER A 75 0.70 -3.27 4.81
CA SER A 75 -0.30 -3.78 3.88
C SER A 75 -0.31 -2.96 2.61
N VAL A 76 -0.68 -3.62 1.51
CA VAL A 76 -0.88 -2.95 0.23
C VAL A 76 -2.25 -3.38 -0.28
N GLU A 77 -3.10 -2.41 -0.61
CA GLU A 77 -4.44 -2.67 -1.10
C GLU A 77 -4.71 -1.87 -2.35
N ARG A 78 -5.28 -2.52 -3.34
CA ARG A 78 -5.67 -1.83 -4.56
C ARG A 78 -7.01 -1.14 -4.35
N ILE A 79 -7.05 0.18 -4.54
CA ILE A 79 -8.28 0.94 -4.41
C ILE A 79 -9.05 0.91 -5.73
N SER A 80 -8.34 1.13 -6.81
CA SER A 80 -8.92 1.14 -8.14
C SER A 80 -7.83 0.78 -9.14
N HIS A 81 -8.15 0.90 -10.43
CA HIS A 81 -7.23 0.46 -11.47
C HIS A 81 -5.83 1.07 -11.34
N ARG A 82 -5.76 2.33 -10.98
CA ARG A 82 -4.48 3.04 -10.91
C ARG A 82 -4.20 3.63 -9.54
N ASN A 83 -4.88 3.17 -8.51
CA ASN A 83 -4.71 3.73 -7.17
C ASN A 83 -4.56 2.63 -6.16
N TYR A 84 -3.58 2.79 -5.28
CA TYR A 84 -3.26 1.80 -4.26
C TYR A 84 -3.09 2.49 -2.92
N LEU A 85 -3.44 1.77 -1.87
CA LEU A 85 -3.20 2.23 -0.50
C LEU A 85 -2.10 1.37 0.09
N VAL A 86 -1.09 2.02 0.63
CA VAL A 86 0.01 1.34 1.31
C VAL A 86 0.01 1.84 2.74
N ALA A 87 0.01 0.92 3.67
CA ALA A 87 -0.04 1.25 5.09
C ALA A 87 1.09 0.56 5.83
N PRO A 88 1.72 1.26 6.78
CA PRO A 88 2.75 0.62 7.59
C PRO A 88 2.12 -0.27 8.63
N THR A 89 2.98 -0.89 9.44
CA THR A 89 2.55 -1.79 10.50
C THR A 89 1.61 -1.08 11.46
N GLY A 90 0.64 -1.78 11.96
CA GLY A 90 -0.27 -1.24 12.97
C GLY A 90 -1.49 -0.55 12.40
N VAL A 91 -1.60 -0.47 11.09
CA VAL A 91 -2.77 0.14 10.46
C VAL A 91 -3.61 -0.95 9.82
N GLU A 92 -4.87 -0.98 10.20
CA GLU A 92 -5.80 -1.97 9.66
C GLU A 92 -6.57 -1.35 8.51
N ILE A 93 -6.62 -2.07 7.39
CA ILE A 93 -7.39 -1.64 6.23
C ILE A 93 -8.59 -2.57 6.13
N VAL A 94 -9.77 -1.97 6.18
CA VAL A 94 -11.02 -2.74 6.16
C VAL A 94 -11.72 -2.47 4.84
N ARG A 95 -12.20 -3.54 4.24
CA ARG A 95 -12.92 -3.47 2.98
C ARG A 95 -14.25 -4.18 3.19
N PRO A 96 -15.26 -3.46 3.71
CA PRO A 96 -16.51 -4.12 4.12
C PRO A 96 -17.19 -4.91 3.00
N GLU A 97 -17.18 -4.38 1.79
CA GLU A 97 -17.79 -5.07 0.65
C GLU A 97 -17.11 -6.39 0.36
N ALA A 98 -15.78 -6.38 0.38
CA ALA A 98 -15.01 -7.59 0.11
C ALA A 98 -15.21 -8.59 1.23
N SER A 99 -15.29 -8.14 2.47
CA SER A 99 -15.51 -9.01 3.62
C SER A 99 -16.89 -9.68 3.53
N ALA A 100 -17.91 -8.92 3.19
CA ALA A 100 -19.25 -9.47 3.05
C ALA A 100 -19.31 -10.48 1.91
N ARG A 101 -18.61 -10.17 0.80
CA ARG A 101 -18.57 -11.06 -0.34
C ARG A 101 -17.84 -12.35 0.01
N ALA A 102 -16.71 -12.23 0.69
CA ALA A 102 -15.94 -13.41 1.07
C ALA A 102 -16.72 -14.29 2.02
N ALA A 103 -17.44 -13.68 2.95
CA ALA A 103 -18.27 -14.45 3.89
C ALA A 103 -19.36 -15.20 3.15
N ARG A 104 -19.98 -14.56 2.15
CA ARG A 104 -21.02 -15.21 1.36
C ARG A 104 -20.44 -16.35 0.54
N GLU A 105 -19.30 -16.13 -0.09
CA GLU A 105 -18.66 -17.17 -0.88
C GLU A 105 -18.23 -18.35 -0.02
N ALA A 106 -17.72 -18.07 1.16
CA ALA A 106 -17.33 -19.14 2.07
C ALA A 106 -18.55 -19.98 2.48
N ARG A 107 -19.69 -19.31 2.68
CA ARG A 107 -20.92 -20.01 3.02
C ARG A 107 -21.39 -20.90 1.87
N GLU A 108 -21.33 -20.39 0.65
CA GLU A 108 -21.72 -21.15 -0.52
C GLU A 108 -20.80 -22.35 -0.74
N THR A 109 -19.51 -22.16 -0.54
CA THR A 109 -18.56 -23.25 -0.67
C THR A 109 -18.82 -24.33 0.37
N ARG A 110 -19.15 -23.92 1.60
CA ARG A 110 -19.44 -24.86 2.65
C ARG A 110 -20.68 -25.66 2.33
N ASP A 111 -21.72 -25.03 1.80
CA ASP A 111 -22.93 -25.71 1.40
C ASP A 111 -22.65 -26.69 0.27
N ALA A 112 -21.85 -26.28 -0.70
CA ALA A 112 -21.49 -27.17 -1.80
C ALA A 112 -20.71 -28.38 -1.29
N SER A 113 -19.78 -28.16 -0.37
CA SER A 113 -19.01 -29.27 0.19
C SER A 113 -19.91 -30.23 0.93
N ALA A 114 -20.88 -29.71 1.68
CA ALA A 114 -21.81 -30.55 2.37
C ALA A 114 -22.64 -31.38 1.39
N GLY A 115 -22.97 -30.78 0.25
CA GLY A 115 -23.72 -31.50 -0.77
C GLY A 115 -22.92 -32.62 -1.41
N TYR A 116 -21.65 -32.44 -1.60
CA TYR A 116 -20.81 -33.47 -2.17
C TYR A 116 -20.28 -34.43 -1.15
N GLY A 117 -20.27 -34.05 0.06
CA GLY A 117 -19.89 -34.91 1.16
C GLY A 117 -18.45 -35.16 1.30
N ALA A 118 -17.66 -35.08 0.35
CA ALA A 118 -16.41 -35.68 0.44
C ALA A 118 -15.27 -34.80 0.32
N TRP A 119 -14.98 -34.22 0.60
CA TRP A 119 -13.76 -33.49 0.49
C TRP A 119 -13.09 -33.28 1.84
#